data_5bd2c2d65c076acf2a863f85ec171bf1
#
_entry.id   5bd2c2d65c076acf2a863f85ec171bf1
#
_cell.length_a   1.000
_cell.length_b   1.000
_cell.length_c   1.000
_cell.angle_alpha   90.00
_cell.angle_beta   90.00
_cell.angle_gamma   90.00
#
_symmetry.space_group_name_H-M   'P 1'
#
loop_
_entity.id
_entity.type
_entity.pdbx_description
1 polymer ?
#
loop_
_entity_poly.entity_id
_entity_poly.type
_entity_poly.pdbx_seq_one_letter_code
_entity_poly.pdbx_strand_id
1 'polypeptide(L)'
;MSKERPYVFAAYCVANSLADVTPEQARKLTHLNLAFGVVKENKIHIDAIRENRFYLDEIRSWNPDLVITLSTGGGGAGGHGEATRPENLEGFVQSTMDAVRELGLDGIDCDWEFPCNTGHMEEKAQHVALMKAYRRELDIYEKERGRKCWLTIAAAAWDKYLRNTDVVAVAEVLDFINIMTYDIRDAAWAENYTGHHSNVYPPKDSFYPDSLQGCVEKYHALGIPYDKLVVGAAFYSHRWDGVPDVNHGMNQKVDVPCVYGPSYTAIYHIYEKSGDYVKYWDDDAKAPWLFNGRSFITYDDPMSMRYKGEYVRKTGLRGIMYWEHSSDKTGLLFNALYESLFGC
;
A
#
# COMPACT_ATOMS: atom_id res chain seq x y z
N MET A 1 0.72 -21.66 -21.56
CA MET A 1 0.92 -21.76 -20.10
C MET A 1 1.68 -20.52 -19.68
N SER A 2 1.04 -19.57 -18.98
CA SER A 2 1.73 -18.44 -18.37
C SER A 2 2.75 -19.01 -17.38
N LYS A 3 4.02 -18.55 -17.44
CA LYS A 3 4.98 -18.86 -16.37
C LYS A 3 4.45 -18.19 -15.11
N GLU A 4 4.09 -19.00 -14.11
CA GLU A 4 3.70 -18.50 -12.79
C GLU A 4 4.84 -17.60 -12.29
N ARG A 5 4.55 -16.33 -12.08
CA ARG A 5 5.56 -15.38 -11.58
C ARG A 5 5.79 -15.69 -10.10
N PRO A 6 7.05 -15.80 -9.65
CA PRO A 6 7.36 -16.23 -8.28
C PRO A 6 6.93 -15.21 -7.22
N TYR A 7 6.74 -13.95 -7.60
CA TYR A 7 6.41 -12.85 -6.69
C TYR A 7 5.17 -12.10 -7.12
N VAL A 8 4.43 -11.57 -6.15
CA VAL A 8 3.42 -10.54 -6.34
C VAL A 8 4.14 -9.22 -6.62
N PHE A 9 3.77 -8.55 -7.70
CA PHE A 9 4.13 -7.18 -8.02
C PHE A 9 2.84 -6.41 -8.24
N ALA A 10 2.39 -5.68 -7.22
CA ALA A 10 1.07 -5.09 -7.17
C ALA A 10 1.12 -3.56 -7.22
N ALA A 11 0.21 -2.96 -7.97
CA ALA A 11 0.00 -1.51 -8.01
C ALA A 11 -1.31 -1.17 -7.32
N TYR A 12 -1.33 -0.12 -6.49
CA TYR A 12 -2.57 0.62 -6.22
C TYR A 12 -2.71 1.73 -7.28
N CYS A 13 -3.88 1.81 -7.87
CA CYS A 13 -4.19 2.82 -8.88
C CYS A 13 -5.55 3.44 -8.60
N VAL A 14 -5.57 4.75 -8.37
CA VAL A 14 -6.84 5.47 -8.21
C VAL A 14 -7.58 5.52 -9.54
N ALA A 15 -8.91 5.41 -9.48
CA ALA A 15 -9.75 5.25 -10.67
C ALA A 15 -9.46 6.31 -11.76
N ASN A 16 -9.27 7.58 -11.36
CA ASN A 16 -9.02 8.69 -12.29
C ASN A 16 -7.61 8.66 -12.93
N SER A 17 -6.73 7.77 -12.49
CA SER A 17 -5.36 7.61 -12.98
C SER A 17 -5.14 6.30 -13.77
N LEU A 18 -6.20 5.55 -14.06
CA LEU A 18 -6.11 4.34 -14.87
C LEU A 18 -5.51 4.59 -16.27
N ALA A 19 -5.73 5.79 -16.81
CA ALA A 19 -5.13 6.23 -18.08
C ALA A 19 -3.59 6.34 -18.02
N ASP A 20 -2.99 6.43 -16.84
CA ASP A 20 -1.53 6.52 -16.65
C ASP A 20 -0.85 5.14 -16.75
N VAL A 21 -1.61 4.04 -16.68
CA VAL A 21 -1.07 2.68 -16.80
C VAL A 21 -0.70 2.40 -18.27
N THR A 22 0.58 2.17 -18.53
CA THR A 22 1.05 1.87 -19.89
C THR A 22 0.94 0.37 -20.19
N PRO A 23 0.88 -0.02 -21.50
CA PRO A 23 0.90 -1.44 -21.90
C PRO A 23 2.11 -2.22 -21.36
N GLU A 24 3.27 -1.58 -21.24
CA GLU A 24 4.47 -2.20 -20.68
C GLU A 24 4.31 -2.49 -19.19
N GLN A 25 3.82 -1.51 -18.44
CA GLN A 25 3.58 -1.64 -16.99
C GLN A 25 2.50 -2.69 -16.71
N ALA A 26 1.40 -2.67 -17.45
CA ALA A 26 0.34 -3.67 -17.32
C ALA A 26 0.86 -5.11 -17.49
N ARG A 27 1.76 -5.33 -18.48
CA ARG A 27 2.37 -6.66 -18.72
C ARG A 27 3.36 -7.07 -17.61
N LYS A 28 3.96 -6.13 -16.91
CA LYS A 28 4.90 -6.35 -15.80
C LYS A 28 4.18 -6.63 -14.49
N LEU A 29 3.03 -6.01 -14.25
CA LEU A 29 2.22 -6.21 -13.05
C LEU A 29 1.65 -7.64 -12.96
N THR A 30 1.50 -8.12 -11.73
CA THR A 30 0.73 -9.33 -11.40
C THR A 30 -0.64 -8.99 -10.86
N HIS A 31 -0.73 -7.88 -10.09
CA HIS A 31 -1.96 -7.40 -9.46
C HIS A 31 -2.14 -5.91 -9.66
N LEU A 32 -3.39 -5.50 -9.80
CA LEU A 32 -3.81 -4.10 -9.83
C LEU A 32 -4.98 -3.93 -8.85
N ASN A 33 -4.77 -3.19 -7.78
CA ASN A 33 -5.78 -2.85 -6.80
C ASN A 33 -6.44 -1.52 -7.21
N LEU A 34 -7.73 -1.59 -7.57
CA LEU A 34 -8.50 -0.40 -7.99
C LEU A 34 -8.91 0.40 -6.75
N ALA A 35 -8.32 1.55 -6.57
CA ALA A 35 -8.61 2.48 -5.49
C ALA A 35 -9.62 3.56 -5.94
N PHE A 36 -10.78 3.73 -5.33
CA PHE A 36 -11.36 2.88 -4.29
C PHE A 36 -12.84 2.64 -4.55
N GLY A 37 -13.32 1.49 -4.10
CA GLY A 37 -14.72 1.34 -3.76
C GLY A 37 -15.01 2.09 -2.47
N VAL A 38 -15.84 3.13 -2.54
CA VAL A 38 -16.13 4.01 -1.41
C VAL A 38 -17.26 3.43 -0.55
N VAL A 39 -17.01 3.27 0.76
CA VAL A 39 -18.03 2.81 1.70
C VAL A 39 -18.91 3.97 2.13
N LYS A 40 -20.18 3.93 1.76
CA LYS A 40 -21.17 4.94 2.13
C LYS A 40 -22.54 4.30 2.28
N GLU A 41 -23.29 4.72 3.32
CA GLU A 41 -24.65 4.21 3.58
C GLU A 41 -24.71 2.67 3.61
N ASN A 42 -23.71 2.05 4.24
CA ASN A 42 -23.52 0.59 4.36
C ASN A 42 -23.47 -0.17 3.02
N LYS A 43 -22.97 0.50 1.97
CA LYS A 43 -22.80 -0.05 0.62
C LYS A 43 -21.47 0.40 0.01
N ILE A 44 -21.04 -0.34 -1.03
CA ILE A 44 -19.93 0.06 -1.89
C ILE A 44 -20.43 0.92 -3.05
N HIS A 45 -19.75 2.06 -3.27
CA HIS A 45 -19.96 2.94 -4.41
C HIS A 45 -18.70 2.93 -5.28
N ILE A 46 -18.89 2.72 -6.58
CA ILE A 46 -17.81 2.57 -7.56
C ILE A 46 -17.92 3.55 -8.74
N ASP A 47 -18.58 4.69 -8.53
CA ASP A 47 -18.92 5.60 -9.63
C ASP A 47 -17.67 6.06 -10.39
N ALA A 48 -16.61 6.48 -9.69
CA ALA A 48 -15.37 6.88 -10.33
C ALA A 48 -14.70 5.73 -11.13
N ILE A 49 -14.79 4.48 -10.65
CA ILE A 49 -14.28 3.31 -11.39
C ILE A 49 -15.14 3.05 -12.63
N ARG A 50 -16.46 3.16 -12.50
CA ARG A 50 -17.40 2.96 -13.59
C ARG A 50 -17.20 3.97 -14.72
N GLU A 51 -16.97 5.23 -14.39
CA GLU A 51 -16.66 6.29 -15.36
C GLU A 51 -15.35 6.02 -16.12
N ASN A 52 -14.39 5.33 -15.51
CA ASN A 52 -13.09 5.01 -16.08
C ASN A 52 -12.98 3.55 -16.60
N ARG A 53 -14.10 2.84 -16.72
CA ARG A 53 -14.15 1.42 -17.13
C ARG A 53 -13.44 1.14 -18.46
N PHE A 54 -13.47 2.07 -19.40
CA PHE A 54 -12.79 1.93 -20.68
C PHE A 54 -11.30 1.61 -20.51
N TYR A 55 -10.60 2.34 -19.63
CA TYR A 55 -9.18 2.09 -19.37
C TYR A 55 -8.95 0.73 -18.70
N LEU A 56 -9.86 0.28 -17.86
CA LEU A 56 -9.81 -1.04 -17.25
C LEU A 56 -9.88 -2.16 -18.30
N ASP A 57 -10.76 -2.01 -19.29
CA ASP A 57 -10.89 -2.97 -20.37
C ASP A 57 -9.65 -2.96 -21.28
N GLU A 58 -9.04 -1.80 -21.53
CA GLU A 58 -7.75 -1.70 -22.22
C GLU A 58 -6.62 -2.40 -21.47
N ILE A 59 -6.47 -2.14 -20.17
CA ILE A 59 -5.43 -2.75 -19.32
C ILE A 59 -5.55 -4.28 -19.36
N ARG A 60 -6.76 -4.81 -19.29
CA ARG A 60 -7.01 -6.26 -19.44
C ARG A 60 -6.63 -6.79 -20.81
N SER A 61 -6.84 -6.01 -21.87
CA SER A 61 -6.45 -6.41 -23.21
C SER A 61 -4.93 -6.55 -23.37
N TRP A 62 -4.15 -5.75 -22.62
CA TRP A 62 -2.69 -5.79 -22.65
C TRP A 62 -2.11 -6.92 -21.79
N ASN A 63 -2.82 -7.34 -20.73
CA ASN A 63 -2.44 -8.44 -19.84
C ASN A 63 -3.69 -9.20 -19.35
N PRO A 64 -4.15 -10.24 -20.08
CA PRO A 64 -5.30 -11.05 -19.68
C PRO A 64 -5.10 -11.84 -18.37
N ASP A 65 -3.83 -12.05 -17.97
CA ASP A 65 -3.48 -12.76 -16.73
C ASP A 65 -3.39 -11.82 -15.52
N LEU A 66 -3.49 -10.51 -15.71
CA LEU A 66 -3.47 -9.52 -14.63
C LEU A 66 -4.65 -9.76 -13.67
N VAL A 67 -4.34 -9.92 -12.41
CA VAL A 67 -5.34 -9.96 -11.34
C VAL A 67 -5.76 -8.53 -11.03
N ILE A 68 -7.05 -8.24 -11.12
CA ILE A 68 -7.60 -6.91 -10.80
C ILE A 68 -8.59 -7.04 -9.66
N THR A 69 -8.31 -6.41 -8.53
CA THR A 69 -9.15 -6.43 -7.33
C THR A 69 -9.81 -5.07 -7.09
N LEU A 70 -10.95 -5.08 -6.42
CA LEU A 70 -11.56 -3.87 -5.88
C LEU A 70 -10.95 -3.58 -4.51
N SER A 71 -10.19 -2.49 -4.37
CA SER A 71 -9.76 -2.00 -3.06
C SER A 71 -10.87 -1.17 -2.43
N THR A 72 -11.30 -1.52 -1.22
CA THR A 72 -12.45 -0.89 -0.53
C THR A 72 -11.99 -0.06 0.65
N GLY A 73 -12.36 1.22 0.70
CA GLY A 73 -12.01 2.12 1.79
C GLY A 73 -10.91 3.10 1.42
N GLY A 74 -9.72 2.90 1.99
CA GLY A 74 -8.55 3.78 1.84
C GLY A 74 -8.42 4.85 2.91
N GLY A 75 -7.26 5.53 2.96
CA GLY A 75 -6.92 6.53 3.96
C GLY A 75 -7.95 7.66 4.07
N GLY A 76 -8.42 7.92 5.30
CA GLY A 76 -9.44 8.92 5.56
C GLY A 76 -10.87 8.54 5.18
N ALA A 77 -11.09 7.40 4.51
CA ALA A 77 -12.42 6.89 4.24
C ALA A 77 -13.01 6.25 5.50
N GLY A 78 -14.24 6.62 5.86
CA GLY A 78 -15.00 6.01 6.92
C GLY A 78 -15.99 4.96 6.39
N GLY A 79 -16.88 4.49 7.29
CA GLY A 79 -18.06 3.70 6.91
C GLY A 79 -17.95 2.20 7.19
N HIS A 80 -16.76 1.61 7.19
CA HIS A 80 -16.62 0.17 7.47
C HIS A 80 -17.19 -0.23 8.83
N GLY A 81 -16.90 0.51 9.92
CA GLY A 81 -17.39 0.19 11.25
C GLY A 81 -18.91 0.04 11.32
N GLU A 82 -19.65 0.93 10.65
CA GLU A 82 -21.12 0.85 10.58
C GLU A 82 -21.58 -0.24 9.61
N ALA A 83 -20.95 -0.33 8.44
CA ALA A 83 -21.31 -1.28 7.39
C ALA A 83 -21.08 -2.75 7.81
N THR A 84 -20.17 -2.99 8.75
CA THR A 84 -19.82 -4.34 9.23
C THR A 84 -20.53 -4.75 10.52
N ARG A 85 -21.43 -3.92 11.04
CA ARG A 85 -22.31 -4.35 12.13
C ARG A 85 -23.13 -5.58 11.70
N PRO A 86 -23.46 -6.49 12.63
CA PRO A 86 -24.16 -7.74 12.29
C PRO A 86 -25.42 -7.56 11.43
N GLU A 87 -26.19 -6.50 11.67
CA GLU A 87 -27.40 -6.17 10.93
C GLU A 87 -27.14 -5.66 9.50
N ASN A 88 -25.95 -5.12 9.21
CA ASN A 88 -25.61 -4.52 7.92
C ASN A 88 -24.67 -5.40 7.08
N LEU A 89 -23.93 -6.32 7.73
CA LEU A 89 -22.81 -7.06 7.13
C LEU A 89 -23.18 -7.77 5.81
N GLU A 90 -24.26 -8.54 5.80
CA GLU A 90 -24.62 -9.31 4.60
C GLU A 90 -25.00 -8.37 3.43
N GLY A 91 -25.71 -7.27 3.71
CA GLY A 91 -26.05 -6.26 2.70
C GLY A 91 -24.83 -5.54 2.15
N PHE A 92 -23.84 -5.25 3.00
CA PHE A 92 -22.56 -4.64 2.61
C PHE A 92 -21.73 -5.59 1.75
N VAL A 93 -21.59 -6.84 2.17
CA VAL A 93 -20.89 -7.88 1.42
C VAL A 93 -21.53 -8.10 0.04
N GLN A 94 -22.85 -8.19 -0.01
CA GLN A 94 -23.57 -8.34 -1.29
C GLN A 94 -23.32 -7.15 -2.23
N SER A 95 -23.39 -5.91 -1.71
CA SER A 95 -23.12 -4.72 -2.54
C SER A 95 -21.69 -4.69 -3.08
N THR A 96 -20.71 -5.18 -2.30
CA THR A 96 -19.32 -5.31 -2.74
C THR A 96 -19.19 -6.37 -3.84
N MET A 97 -19.83 -7.51 -3.67
CA MET A 97 -19.81 -8.59 -4.67
C MET A 97 -20.55 -8.20 -5.96
N ASP A 98 -21.61 -7.39 -5.86
CA ASP A 98 -22.30 -6.86 -7.05
C ASP A 98 -21.36 -5.97 -7.87
N ALA A 99 -20.57 -5.11 -7.21
CA ALA A 99 -19.55 -4.31 -7.86
C ALA A 99 -18.42 -5.16 -8.49
N VAL A 100 -17.95 -6.20 -7.79
CA VAL A 100 -16.97 -7.16 -8.30
C VAL A 100 -17.49 -7.87 -9.55
N ARG A 101 -18.75 -8.32 -9.54
CA ARG A 101 -19.39 -8.98 -10.69
C ARG A 101 -19.64 -8.02 -11.84
N GLU A 102 -20.16 -6.81 -11.57
CA GLU A 102 -20.40 -5.77 -12.59
C GLU A 102 -19.14 -5.44 -13.39
N LEU A 103 -18.01 -5.30 -12.71
CA LEU A 103 -16.73 -4.97 -13.32
C LEU A 103 -15.93 -6.21 -13.75
N GLY A 104 -16.42 -7.42 -13.47
CA GLY A 104 -15.74 -8.69 -13.76
C GLY A 104 -14.38 -8.82 -13.06
N LEU A 105 -14.24 -8.30 -11.84
CA LEU A 105 -12.97 -8.28 -11.11
C LEU A 105 -12.58 -9.65 -10.58
N ASP A 106 -11.30 -9.78 -10.22
CA ASP A 106 -10.69 -11.03 -9.77
C ASP A 106 -10.65 -11.15 -8.25
N GLY A 107 -11.28 -10.22 -7.50
CA GLY A 107 -11.31 -10.28 -6.05
C GLY A 107 -11.51 -8.95 -5.35
N ILE A 108 -11.21 -8.97 -4.07
CA ILE A 108 -11.36 -7.84 -3.15
C ILE A 108 -10.03 -7.63 -2.41
N ASP A 109 -9.63 -6.38 -2.30
CA ASP A 109 -8.61 -5.90 -1.38
C ASP A 109 -9.30 -4.99 -0.36
N CYS A 110 -9.25 -5.33 0.93
CA CYS A 110 -9.91 -4.53 1.94
C CYS A 110 -8.92 -3.57 2.60
N ASP A 111 -9.14 -2.28 2.39
CA ASP A 111 -8.32 -1.20 2.93
C ASP A 111 -9.10 -0.42 3.99
N TRP A 112 -9.40 -1.09 5.11
CA TRP A 112 -10.04 -0.46 6.27
C TRP A 112 -9.00 0.20 7.17
N GLU A 113 -8.95 1.53 7.13
CA GLU A 113 -7.96 2.32 7.87
C GLU A 113 -8.61 3.11 9.02
N PHE A 114 -8.66 2.63 10.24
CA PHE A 114 -8.24 1.29 10.69
C PHE A 114 -9.26 0.77 11.70
N PRO A 115 -9.49 -0.55 11.77
CA PRO A 115 -10.36 -1.12 12.79
C PRO A 115 -9.91 -0.72 14.20
N CYS A 116 -10.85 -0.40 15.07
CA CYS A 116 -10.64 -0.01 16.47
C CYS A 116 -9.82 1.27 16.68
N ASN A 117 -9.48 2.02 15.65
CA ASN A 117 -8.64 3.22 15.80
C ASN A 117 -9.37 4.34 16.56
N THR A 118 -10.68 4.42 16.40
CA THR A 118 -11.55 5.41 17.06
C THR A 118 -12.09 4.94 18.43
N GLY A 119 -11.63 3.78 18.93
CA GLY A 119 -12.02 3.22 20.22
C GLY A 119 -13.17 2.22 20.18
N HIS A 120 -13.73 1.94 19.02
CA HIS A 120 -14.77 0.93 18.79
C HIS A 120 -14.18 -0.48 18.76
N MET A 121 -13.97 -1.09 19.93
CA MET A 121 -13.27 -2.37 20.06
C MET A 121 -14.04 -3.56 19.46
N GLU A 122 -15.35 -3.43 19.27
CA GLU A 122 -16.19 -4.38 18.53
C GLU A 122 -15.74 -4.56 17.07
N GLU A 123 -15.13 -3.56 16.46
CA GLU A 123 -14.61 -3.61 15.09
C GLU A 123 -13.54 -4.69 14.89
N LYS A 124 -12.85 -5.12 15.94
CA LYS A 124 -11.94 -6.26 15.90
C LYS A 124 -12.63 -7.54 15.42
N ALA A 125 -13.79 -7.85 16.02
CA ALA A 125 -14.57 -9.02 15.61
C ALA A 125 -15.29 -8.79 14.27
N GLN A 126 -15.75 -7.58 14.01
CA GLN A 126 -16.41 -7.21 12.77
C GLN A 126 -15.45 -7.35 11.56
N HIS A 127 -14.18 -6.97 11.71
CA HIS A 127 -13.17 -7.13 10.66
C HIS A 127 -12.96 -8.62 10.29
N VAL A 128 -12.84 -9.48 11.30
CA VAL A 128 -12.75 -10.94 11.06
C VAL A 128 -14.02 -11.48 10.38
N ALA A 129 -15.19 -11.04 10.81
CA ALA A 129 -16.47 -11.45 10.22
C ALA A 129 -16.58 -11.01 8.76
N LEU A 130 -16.18 -9.78 8.44
CA LEU A 130 -16.15 -9.25 7.08
C LEU A 130 -15.25 -10.09 6.17
N MET A 131 -14.01 -10.38 6.60
CA MET A 131 -13.06 -11.17 5.80
C MET A 131 -13.58 -12.59 5.54
N LYS A 132 -14.18 -13.23 6.54
CA LYS A 132 -14.81 -14.54 6.38
C LYS A 132 -16.00 -14.50 5.42
N ALA A 133 -16.82 -13.46 5.49
CA ALA A 133 -17.96 -13.27 4.59
C ALA A 133 -17.50 -13.00 3.14
N TYR A 134 -16.49 -12.15 2.94
CA TYR A 134 -15.90 -11.94 1.61
C TYR A 134 -15.31 -13.25 1.04
N ARG A 135 -14.57 -14.02 1.83
CA ARG A 135 -14.00 -15.29 1.35
C ARG A 135 -15.11 -16.27 0.93
N ARG A 136 -16.17 -16.41 1.74
CA ARG A 136 -17.33 -17.24 1.39
C ARG A 136 -17.91 -16.88 0.02
N GLU A 137 -18.19 -15.60 -0.21
CA GLU A 137 -18.78 -15.13 -1.45
C GLU A 137 -17.82 -15.22 -2.65
N LEU A 138 -16.54 -14.94 -2.43
CA LEU A 138 -15.51 -15.08 -3.45
C LEU A 138 -15.30 -16.55 -3.86
N ASP A 139 -15.42 -17.51 -2.93
CA ASP A 139 -15.34 -18.95 -3.22
C ASP A 139 -16.53 -19.42 -4.09
N ILE A 140 -17.70 -18.81 -3.91
CA ILE A 140 -18.87 -19.06 -4.78
C ILE A 140 -18.58 -18.48 -6.17
N TYR A 141 -18.15 -17.23 -6.24
CA TYR A 141 -17.87 -16.54 -7.50
C TYR A 141 -16.72 -17.19 -8.29
N GLU A 142 -15.70 -17.70 -7.60
CA GLU A 142 -14.61 -18.47 -8.20
C GLU A 142 -15.13 -19.71 -8.95
N LYS A 143 -16.07 -20.44 -8.33
CA LYS A 143 -16.69 -21.63 -8.96
C LYS A 143 -17.56 -21.25 -10.17
N GLU A 144 -18.30 -20.13 -10.08
CA GLU A 144 -19.15 -19.61 -11.16
C GLU A 144 -18.34 -19.25 -12.40
N ARG A 145 -17.18 -18.59 -12.21
CA ARG A 145 -16.36 -18.07 -13.32
C ARG A 145 -15.24 -18.99 -13.79
N GLY A 146 -14.91 -20.04 -13.00
CA GLY A 146 -13.80 -20.96 -13.30
C GLY A 146 -12.41 -20.34 -13.24
N ARG A 147 -12.26 -19.22 -12.51
CA ARG A 147 -10.98 -18.49 -12.32
C ARG A 147 -10.84 -18.07 -10.87
N LYS A 148 -9.62 -18.24 -10.31
CA LYS A 148 -9.31 -17.89 -8.91
C LYS A 148 -9.76 -16.48 -8.57
N CYS A 149 -10.36 -16.35 -7.37
CA CYS A 149 -10.72 -15.09 -6.76
C CYS A 149 -9.85 -14.80 -5.54
N TRP A 150 -9.31 -13.60 -5.49
CA TRP A 150 -8.32 -13.18 -4.50
C TRP A 150 -8.96 -12.34 -3.39
N LEU A 151 -8.50 -12.58 -2.16
CA LEU A 151 -8.86 -11.76 -1.01
C LEU A 151 -7.60 -11.29 -0.32
N THR A 152 -7.40 -9.99 -0.25
CA THR A 152 -6.27 -9.33 0.38
C THR A 152 -6.72 -8.19 1.28
N ILE A 153 -5.82 -7.69 2.10
CA ILE A 153 -6.02 -6.45 2.87
C ILE A 153 -4.81 -5.54 2.73
N ALA A 154 -5.01 -4.21 2.83
CA ALA A 154 -3.97 -3.28 3.21
C ALA A 154 -3.94 -3.20 4.75
N ALA A 155 -2.77 -3.33 5.34
CA ALA A 155 -2.63 -3.47 6.78
C ALA A 155 -1.46 -2.64 7.32
N ALA A 156 -1.67 -1.98 8.46
CA ALA A 156 -0.62 -1.25 9.14
C ALA A 156 0.29 -2.17 9.98
N ALA A 157 1.44 -1.67 10.40
CA ALA A 157 2.41 -2.45 11.17
C ALA A 157 2.82 -1.82 12.50
N TRP A 158 2.11 -0.78 12.96
CA TRP A 158 2.36 -0.25 14.29
C TRP A 158 1.69 -1.07 15.40
N ASP A 159 2.27 -1.03 16.58
CA ASP A 159 1.87 -1.90 17.70
C ASP A 159 0.41 -1.75 18.13
N LYS A 160 -0.16 -0.53 18.07
CA LYS A 160 -1.58 -0.31 18.41
C LYS A 160 -2.49 -1.06 17.43
N TYR A 161 -2.20 -1.02 16.12
CA TYR A 161 -2.97 -1.74 15.12
C TYR A 161 -2.92 -3.25 15.36
N LEU A 162 -1.72 -3.80 15.55
CA LEU A 162 -1.54 -5.25 15.77
C LEU A 162 -2.18 -5.76 17.06
N ARG A 163 -2.24 -4.92 18.11
CA ARG A 163 -2.98 -5.27 19.33
C ARG A 163 -4.50 -5.19 19.17
N ASN A 164 -4.96 -4.22 18.42
CA ASN A 164 -6.39 -3.91 18.30
C ASN A 164 -7.09 -4.73 17.20
N THR A 165 -6.35 -5.33 16.28
CA THR A 165 -6.88 -6.19 15.21
C THR A 165 -6.54 -7.66 15.47
N ASP A 166 -7.28 -8.58 14.87
CA ASP A 166 -6.95 -10.01 14.89
C ASP A 166 -6.40 -10.43 13.55
N VAL A 167 -5.19 -9.92 13.24
CA VAL A 167 -4.53 -10.17 11.96
C VAL A 167 -4.27 -11.65 11.71
N VAL A 168 -4.13 -12.46 12.76
CA VAL A 168 -3.93 -13.92 12.64
C VAL A 168 -5.20 -14.59 12.13
N ALA A 169 -6.34 -14.32 12.76
CA ALA A 169 -7.63 -14.88 12.32
C ALA A 169 -8.01 -14.37 10.92
N VAL A 170 -7.67 -13.13 10.58
CA VAL A 170 -7.87 -12.58 9.25
C VAL A 170 -6.97 -13.26 8.22
N ALA A 171 -5.69 -13.49 8.54
CA ALA A 171 -4.72 -14.14 7.66
C ALA A 171 -5.11 -15.57 7.25
N GLU A 172 -5.93 -16.28 8.06
CA GLU A 172 -6.42 -17.62 7.73
C GLU A 172 -7.20 -17.67 6.42
N VAL A 173 -7.95 -16.60 6.09
CA VAL A 173 -8.83 -16.55 4.93
C VAL A 173 -8.27 -15.69 3.78
N LEU A 174 -7.15 -15.01 4.00
CA LEU A 174 -6.50 -14.17 2.99
C LEU A 174 -5.55 -14.99 2.10
N ASP A 175 -5.40 -14.55 0.86
CA ASP A 175 -4.34 -15.00 -0.02
C ASP A 175 -2.98 -14.42 0.39
N PHE A 176 -2.94 -13.12 0.70
CA PHE A 176 -1.78 -12.42 1.27
C PHE A 176 -2.19 -11.09 1.92
N ILE A 177 -1.25 -10.48 2.63
CA ILE A 177 -1.41 -9.20 3.33
C ILE A 177 -0.50 -8.17 2.70
N ASN A 178 -1.04 -7.05 2.25
CA ASN A 178 -0.30 -5.87 1.83
C ASN A 178 0.06 -5.03 3.06
N ILE A 179 1.28 -5.15 3.55
CA ILE A 179 1.73 -4.35 4.70
C ILE A 179 2.14 -2.97 4.19
N MET A 180 1.50 -1.92 4.71
CA MET A 180 1.85 -0.53 4.42
C MET A 180 3.16 -0.16 5.12
N THR A 181 4.29 -0.58 4.56
CA THR A 181 5.65 -0.31 5.06
C THR A 181 6.14 1.06 4.64
N TYR A 182 5.27 2.04 4.72
CA TYR A 182 5.50 3.47 4.53
C TYR A 182 4.69 4.25 5.58
N ASP A 183 4.79 5.58 5.58
CA ASP A 183 4.26 6.45 6.64
C ASP A 183 4.79 6.08 8.04
N ILE A 184 5.94 5.38 8.07
CA ILE A 184 6.62 4.97 9.31
C ILE A 184 6.95 6.19 10.16
N ARG A 185 7.18 7.33 9.52
CA ARG A 185 7.36 8.62 10.14
C ARG A 185 6.28 9.56 9.65
N ASP A 186 5.15 9.57 10.33
CA ASP A 186 4.03 10.48 10.15
C ASP A 186 3.72 11.16 11.49
N ALA A 187 3.39 12.44 11.47
CA ALA A 187 3.02 13.21 12.65
C ALA A 187 1.79 12.67 13.39
N ALA A 188 0.94 11.90 12.70
CA ALA A 188 -0.22 11.27 13.31
C ALA A 188 0.14 10.09 14.23
N TRP A 189 1.31 9.48 14.04
CA TRP A 189 1.71 8.24 14.71
C TRP A 189 2.88 8.37 15.67
N ALA A 190 3.73 9.37 15.46
CA ALA A 190 4.97 9.59 16.22
C ALA A 190 5.06 11.04 16.71
N GLU A 191 5.93 11.29 17.68
CA GLU A 191 6.32 12.65 17.99
C GLU A 191 6.89 13.34 16.74
N ASN A 192 6.67 14.65 16.61
CA ASN A 192 6.99 15.42 15.41
C ASN A 192 8.50 15.64 15.23
N TYR A 193 9.20 14.58 14.84
CA TYR A 193 10.60 14.59 14.44
C TYR A 193 10.72 14.19 12.97
N THR A 194 11.60 14.87 12.24
CA THR A 194 11.98 14.48 10.88
C THR A 194 12.64 13.09 10.86
N GLY A 195 12.44 12.35 9.79
CA GLY A 195 13.03 11.02 9.61
C GLY A 195 12.53 10.35 8.32
N HIS A 196 13.00 9.15 8.07
CA HIS A 196 12.55 8.38 6.91
C HIS A 196 11.13 7.84 7.12
N HIS A 197 10.28 7.93 6.08
CA HIS A 197 8.93 7.38 6.14
C HIS A 197 8.79 6.00 5.48
N SER A 198 9.81 5.56 4.75
CA SER A 198 9.73 4.33 3.92
C SER A 198 11.09 3.62 3.80
N ASN A 199 11.89 3.62 4.87
CA ASN A 199 13.22 3.01 4.93
C ASN A 199 13.15 1.48 5.01
N VAL A 200 14.17 0.80 4.46
CA VAL A 200 14.27 -0.67 4.46
C VAL A 200 14.67 -1.21 5.83
N TYR A 201 15.73 -0.63 6.42
CA TYR A 201 16.29 -1.06 7.69
C TYR A 201 16.20 0.06 8.74
N PRO A 202 16.34 -0.27 10.05
CA PRO A 202 16.36 0.73 11.10
C PRO A 202 17.51 1.72 10.89
N PRO A 203 17.28 3.04 10.95
CA PRO A 203 18.35 4.03 10.93
C PRO A 203 19.14 3.94 12.24
N LYS A 204 20.47 4.03 12.17
CA LYS A 204 21.39 3.74 13.28
C LYS A 204 21.20 4.63 14.50
N ASP A 205 21.04 5.93 14.30
CA ASP A 205 21.00 6.93 15.37
C ASP A 205 19.62 7.59 15.51
N SER A 206 18.57 6.89 15.08
CA SER A 206 17.20 7.39 15.17
C SER A 206 16.58 7.11 16.53
N PHE A 207 15.82 8.07 17.04
CA PHE A 207 14.93 7.86 18.20
C PHE A 207 13.84 6.82 17.91
N TYR A 208 13.60 6.51 16.64
CA TYR A 208 12.54 5.63 16.17
C TYR A 208 13.11 4.63 15.16
N PRO A 209 13.33 3.39 15.59
CA PRO A 209 13.98 2.37 14.76
C PRO A 209 13.01 1.67 13.79
N ASP A 210 11.80 2.20 13.61
CA ASP A 210 10.83 1.58 12.70
C ASP A 210 11.35 1.55 11.26
N SER A 211 11.01 0.47 10.56
CA SER A 211 11.50 0.18 9.21
C SER A 211 10.62 -0.87 8.54
N LEU A 212 10.75 -1.04 7.22
CA LEU A 212 10.13 -2.15 6.49
C LEU A 212 10.49 -3.50 7.14
N GLN A 213 11.76 -3.73 7.47
CA GLN A 213 12.18 -4.94 8.17
C GLN A 213 11.43 -5.12 9.48
N GLY A 214 11.38 -4.09 10.34
CA GLY A 214 10.68 -4.16 11.63
C GLY A 214 9.18 -4.46 11.46
N CYS A 215 8.53 -3.89 10.44
CA CYS A 215 7.14 -4.19 10.11
C CYS A 215 6.96 -5.69 9.78
N VAL A 216 7.79 -6.24 8.92
CA VAL A 216 7.74 -7.67 8.53
C VAL A 216 7.98 -8.57 9.72
N GLU A 217 8.96 -8.26 10.56
CA GLU A 217 9.29 -9.05 11.76
C GLU A 217 8.14 -9.09 12.77
N LYS A 218 7.41 -7.98 12.94
CA LYS A 218 6.20 -7.93 13.79
C LYS A 218 5.13 -8.92 13.31
N TYR A 219 4.83 -8.97 12.01
CA TYR A 219 3.86 -9.94 11.44
C TYR A 219 4.35 -11.38 11.56
N HIS A 220 5.62 -11.61 11.27
CA HIS A 220 6.20 -12.95 11.36
C HIS A 220 6.20 -13.46 12.82
N ALA A 221 6.47 -12.61 13.79
CA ALA A 221 6.41 -12.95 15.21
C ALA A 221 5.00 -13.35 15.70
N LEU A 222 3.94 -12.91 15.00
CA LEU A 222 2.56 -13.36 15.23
C LEU A 222 2.25 -14.73 14.60
N GLY A 223 3.23 -15.34 13.90
CA GLY A 223 3.08 -16.65 13.24
C GLY A 223 2.63 -16.58 11.78
N ILE A 224 2.57 -15.39 11.17
CA ILE A 224 2.21 -15.25 9.77
C ILE A 224 3.45 -15.55 8.92
N PRO A 225 3.40 -16.51 7.97
CA PRO A 225 4.55 -16.90 7.19
C PRO A 225 4.93 -15.82 6.17
N TYR A 226 6.22 -15.74 5.82
CA TYR A 226 6.77 -14.73 4.90
C TYR A 226 6.11 -14.77 3.52
N ASP A 227 5.73 -15.94 3.02
CA ASP A 227 5.07 -16.10 1.73
C ASP A 227 3.60 -15.62 1.69
N LYS A 228 3.08 -15.15 2.82
CA LYS A 228 1.81 -14.40 2.91
C LYS A 228 2.00 -12.88 3.05
N LEU A 229 3.23 -12.37 3.11
CA LEU A 229 3.50 -10.96 3.33
C LEU A 229 3.97 -10.27 2.04
N VAL A 230 3.29 -9.21 1.65
CA VAL A 230 3.65 -8.29 0.58
C VAL A 230 3.98 -6.95 1.23
N VAL A 231 5.18 -6.42 0.99
CA VAL A 231 5.60 -5.13 1.56
C VAL A 231 5.26 -3.97 0.66
N GLY A 232 5.08 -2.78 1.24
CA GLY A 232 4.74 -1.56 0.54
C GLY A 232 5.95 -0.71 0.17
N ALA A 233 5.87 -0.04 -0.97
CA ALA A 233 6.78 0.99 -1.43
C ALA A 233 6.02 2.29 -1.70
N ALA A 234 6.62 3.43 -1.36
CA ALA A 234 5.99 4.73 -1.55
C ALA A 234 6.47 5.40 -2.84
N PHE A 235 5.53 5.77 -3.72
CA PHE A 235 5.86 6.60 -4.90
C PHE A 235 5.62 8.09 -4.65
N TYR A 236 5.38 8.46 -3.40
CA TYR A 236 5.18 9.79 -2.86
C TYR A 236 6.18 10.08 -1.75
N SER A 237 6.11 11.26 -1.19
CA SER A 237 7.01 11.72 -0.14
C SER A 237 6.27 12.33 1.04
N HIS A 238 6.98 12.50 2.15
CA HIS A 238 6.57 13.38 3.24
C HIS A 238 7.49 14.59 3.32
N ARG A 239 6.94 15.74 3.75
CA ARG A 239 7.67 16.99 3.88
C ARG A 239 7.40 17.65 5.23
N TRP A 240 8.48 18.14 5.84
CA TRP A 240 8.45 19.05 6.97
C TRP A 240 9.05 20.38 6.57
N ASP A 241 8.45 21.49 7.01
CA ASP A 241 8.96 22.84 6.84
C ASP A 241 9.35 23.44 8.21
N GLY A 242 10.25 24.42 8.22
CA GLY A 242 10.74 25.01 9.46
C GLY A 242 11.73 24.13 10.23
N VAL A 243 12.35 23.18 9.55
CA VAL A 243 13.30 22.23 10.12
C VAL A 243 14.62 22.94 10.45
N PRO A 244 15.19 22.77 11.67
CA PRO A 244 16.52 23.31 12.02
C PRO A 244 17.61 22.78 11.07
N ASP A 245 18.54 23.67 10.70
CA ASP A 245 19.72 23.32 9.90
C ASP A 245 20.79 22.65 10.76
N VAL A 246 20.47 21.48 11.28
CA VAL A 246 21.32 20.61 12.08
C VAL A 246 21.21 19.20 11.52
N ASN A 247 22.31 18.49 11.38
CA ASN A 247 22.36 17.12 10.85
C ASN A 247 21.60 16.96 9.53
N HIS A 248 21.72 17.95 8.64
CA HIS A 248 21.01 18.02 7.36
C HIS A 248 19.48 17.80 7.51
N GLY A 249 18.92 18.34 8.58
CA GLY A 249 17.50 18.22 8.91
C GLY A 249 17.02 16.87 9.46
N MET A 250 17.91 15.87 9.58
CA MET A 250 17.57 14.54 10.08
C MET A 250 17.44 14.52 11.60
N ASN A 251 16.42 13.82 12.13
CA ASN A 251 16.11 13.66 13.55
C ASN A 251 15.91 15.01 14.28
N GLN A 252 15.33 16.00 13.62
CA GLN A 252 15.02 17.31 14.20
C GLN A 252 13.58 17.36 14.68
N LYS A 253 13.40 17.88 15.90
CA LYS A 253 12.06 18.20 16.41
C LYS A 253 11.52 19.42 15.67
N VAL A 254 10.26 19.35 15.25
CA VAL A 254 9.57 20.41 14.49
C VAL A 254 8.23 20.69 15.14
N ASP A 255 7.83 21.97 15.16
CA ASP A 255 6.53 22.37 15.73
C ASP A 255 5.38 22.16 14.74
N VAL A 256 5.68 22.09 13.45
CA VAL A 256 4.69 21.90 12.38
C VAL A 256 4.67 20.42 11.96
N PRO A 257 3.50 19.78 11.94
CA PRO A 257 3.40 18.38 11.50
C PRO A 257 3.85 18.22 10.04
N CYS A 258 4.30 17.02 9.68
CA CYS A 258 4.58 16.70 8.30
C CYS A 258 3.30 16.79 7.45
N VAL A 259 3.50 17.07 6.17
CA VAL A 259 2.44 17.01 5.18
C VAL A 259 2.78 15.98 4.12
N TYR A 260 1.75 15.49 3.46
CA TYR A 260 1.92 14.72 2.23
C TYR A 260 2.73 15.55 1.24
N GLY A 261 3.89 15.05 0.86
CA GLY A 261 4.85 15.79 0.07
C GLY A 261 4.63 15.65 -1.44
N PRO A 262 5.58 16.11 -2.26
CA PRO A 262 5.51 15.96 -3.71
C PRO A 262 5.55 14.47 -4.15
N SER A 263 4.89 14.17 -5.28
CA SER A 263 5.04 12.89 -5.97
C SER A 263 6.48 12.66 -6.41
N TYR A 264 6.87 11.41 -6.66
CA TYR A 264 8.21 11.13 -7.18
C TYR A 264 8.47 11.83 -8.52
N THR A 265 7.47 11.93 -9.38
CA THR A 265 7.56 12.71 -10.62
C THR A 265 8.01 14.16 -10.37
N ALA A 266 7.42 14.82 -9.38
CA ALA A 266 7.80 16.17 -9.02
C ALA A 266 9.20 16.23 -8.37
N ILE A 267 9.55 15.26 -7.52
CA ILE A 267 10.89 15.16 -6.94
C ILE A 267 11.94 15.09 -8.04
N TYR A 268 11.80 14.16 -8.98
CA TYR A 268 12.75 13.94 -10.07
C TYR A 268 12.88 15.13 -11.03
N HIS A 269 11.76 15.76 -11.41
CA HIS A 269 11.79 16.84 -12.40
C HIS A 269 12.05 18.22 -11.81
N ILE A 270 11.68 18.47 -10.57
CA ILE A 270 11.72 19.78 -9.92
C ILE A 270 12.74 19.82 -8.80
N TYR A 271 12.53 19.03 -7.74
CA TYR A 271 13.27 19.18 -6.49
C TYR A 271 14.74 18.77 -6.61
N GLU A 272 15.05 17.63 -7.25
CA GLU A 272 16.43 17.19 -7.47
C GLU A 272 17.18 18.08 -8.50
N LYS A 273 16.47 18.83 -9.35
CA LYS A 273 17.06 19.66 -10.42
C LYS A 273 17.07 21.15 -10.12
N SER A 274 16.35 21.62 -9.11
CA SER A 274 16.25 23.05 -8.79
C SER A 274 17.58 23.68 -8.36
N GLY A 275 18.47 22.89 -7.80
CA GLY A 275 19.69 23.37 -7.11
C GLY A 275 19.44 23.91 -5.70
N ASP A 276 18.17 24.01 -5.28
CA ASP A 276 17.80 24.49 -3.95
C ASP A 276 17.95 23.43 -2.88
N TYR A 277 17.79 22.15 -3.25
CA TYR A 277 17.86 21.01 -2.35
C TYR A 277 19.14 20.21 -2.57
N VAL A 278 19.73 19.74 -1.47
CA VAL A 278 20.82 18.76 -1.48
C VAL A 278 20.22 17.39 -1.21
N LYS A 279 20.60 16.40 -2.03
CA LYS A 279 20.23 14.99 -1.83
C LYS A 279 21.23 14.33 -0.89
N TYR A 280 20.73 13.64 0.10
CA TYR A 280 21.48 12.83 1.03
C TYR A 280 21.05 11.37 0.96
N TRP A 281 21.87 10.48 1.48
CA TRP A 281 21.62 9.04 1.55
C TRP A 281 21.99 8.49 2.92
N ASP A 282 21.08 7.73 3.51
CA ASP A 282 21.31 6.96 4.72
C ASP A 282 21.69 5.53 4.35
N ASP A 283 22.95 5.17 4.59
CA ASP A 283 23.46 3.86 4.19
C ASP A 283 23.01 2.74 5.15
N ASP A 284 22.66 3.05 6.39
CA ASP A 284 22.10 2.08 7.31
C ASP A 284 20.60 1.82 6.96
N ALA A 285 19.81 2.86 6.79
CA ALA A 285 18.39 2.79 6.49
C ALA A 285 18.05 2.41 5.04
N LYS A 286 19.01 2.59 4.11
CA LYS A 286 18.82 2.43 2.64
C LYS A 286 17.74 3.36 2.11
N ALA A 287 17.78 4.61 2.49
CA ALA A 287 16.78 5.61 2.12
C ALA A 287 17.41 6.98 1.82
N PRO A 288 16.88 7.71 0.79
CA PRO A 288 17.28 9.07 0.48
C PRO A 288 16.43 10.09 1.23
N TRP A 289 16.98 11.33 1.33
CA TRP A 289 16.20 12.51 1.65
C TRP A 289 16.76 13.74 0.95
N LEU A 290 15.92 14.78 0.84
CA LEU A 290 16.30 16.10 0.36
C LEU A 290 16.23 17.10 1.52
N PHE A 291 17.19 18.00 1.58
CA PHE A 291 17.19 19.11 2.54
C PHE A 291 17.74 20.38 1.93
N ASN A 292 17.16 21.53 2.27
CA ASN A 292 17.57 22.86 1.76
C ASN A 292 17.93 23.86 2.88
N GLY A 293 18.24 23.39 4.09
CA GLY A 293 18.48 24.22 5.27
C GLY A 293 17.21 24.58 6.06
N ARG A 294 16.00 24.27 5.54
CA ARG A 294 14.74 24.61 6.19
C ARG A 294 13.61 23.60 5.93
N SER A 295 13.62 22.95 4.78
CA SER A 295 12.60 22.01 4.37
C SER A 295 13.24 20.63 4.17
N PHE A 296 12.67 19.60 4.81
CA PHE A 296 13.09 18.21 4.77
C PHE A 296 12.05 17.39 4.00
N ILE A 297 12.50 16.63 3.00
CA ILE A 297 11.64 15.75 2.21
C ILE A 297 12.22 14.33 2.29
N THR A 298 11.45 13.39 2.83
CA THR A 298 11.76 11.96 2.81
C THR A 298 10.96 11.27 1.72
N TYR A 299 11.61 10.39 0.97
CA TYR A 299 11.03 9.75 -0.22
C TYR A 299 11.78 8.47 -0.56
N ASP A 300 11.31 7.76 -1.60
CA ASP A 300 12.02 6.65 -2.20
C ASP A 300 12.61 7.04 -3.56
N ASP A 301 13.79 6.51 -3.90
CA ASP A 301 14.43 6.64 -5.20
C ASP A 301 14.71 5.26 -5.83
N PRO A 302 15.20 5.17 -7.09
CA PRO A 302 15.50 3.89 -7.71
C PRO A 302 16.48 3.01 -6.93
N MET A 303 17.36 3.60 -6.11
CA MET A 303 18.31 2.85 -5.31
C MET A 303 17.62 2.22 -4.09
N SER A 304 16.81 2.97 -3.33
CA SER A 304 16.03 2.42 -2.22
C SER A 304 15.03 1.36 -2.70
N MET A 305 14.43 1.54 -3.89
CA MET A 305 13.54 0.55 -4.51
C MET A 305 14.26 -0.77 -4.81
N ARG A 306 15.52 -0.72 -5.28
CA ARG A 306 16.32 -1.94 -5.48
C ARG A 306 16.57 -2.67 -4.16
N TYR A 307 16.89 -1.97 -3.09
CA TYR A 307 17.06 -2.58 -1.77
C TYR A 307 15.76 -3.22 -1.25
N LYS A 308 14.58 -2.62 -1.50
CA LYS A 308 13.29 -3.23 -1.16
C LYS A 308 13.05 -4.55 -1.91
N GLY A 309 13.28 -4.58 -3.24
CA GLY A 309 13.15 -5.80 -4.02
C GLY A 309 14.16 -6.88 -3.61
N GLU A 310 15.40 -6.50 -3.30
CA GLU A 310 16.40 -7.43 -2.74
C GLU A 310 15.98 -7.99 -1.39
N TYR A 311 15.42 -7.17 -0.51
CA TYR A 311 14.91 -7.60 0.80
C TYR A 311 13.80 -8.64 0.63
N VAL A 312 12.85 -8.40 -0.27
CA VAL A 312 11.77 -9.37 -0.60
C VAL A 312 12.35 -10.73 -1.01
N ARG A 313 13.32 -10.74 -1.92
CA ARG A 313 13.95 -11.99 -2.39
C ARG A 313 14.73 -12.71 -1.28
N LYS A 314 15.52 -11.98 -0.50
CA LYS A 314 16.36 -12.53 0.58
C LYS A 314 15.53 -13.14 1.70
N THR A 315 14.41 -12.50 2.04
CA THR A 315 13.54 -12.94 3.14
C THR A 315 12.52 -14.00 2.71
N GLY A 316 12.30 -14.16 1.40
CA GLY A 316 11.29 -15.09 0.88
C GLY A 316 9.86 -14.57 1.05
N LEU A 317 9.68 -13.26 1.00
CA LEU A 317 8.36 -12.64 1.04
C LEU A 317 7.54 -12.95 -0.21
N ARG A 318 6.21 -12.81 -0.10
CA ARG A 318 5.29 -13.00 -1.23
C ARG A 318 5.52 -12.01 -2.36
N GLY A 319 5.94 -10.77 -2.05
CA GLY A 319 6.16 -9.75 -3.07
C GLY A 319 6.20 -8.32 -2.53
N ILE A 320 5.93 -7.40 -3.42
CA ILE A 320 5.89 -5.97 -3.14
C ILE A 320 4.68 -5.31 -3.81
N MET A 321 4.05 -4.38 -3.12
CA MET A 321 3.05 -3.47 -3.67
C MET A 321 3.55 -2.02 -3.58
N TYR A 322 2.94 -1.10 -4.29
CA TYR A 322 3.25 0.32 -4.15
C TYR A 322 2.01 1.22 -4.17
N TRP A 323 2.06 2.28 -3.39
CA TRP A 323 1.13 3.39 -3.36
C TRP A 323 1.81 4.64 -3.93
N GLU A 324 1.37 5.30 -4.98
CA GLU A 324 0.34 4.88 -5.90
C GLU A 324 0.84 5.15 -7.33
N HIS A 325 0.21 4.52 -8.30
CA HIS A 325 0.72 4.39 -9.66
C HIS A 325 0.97 5.74 -10.37
N SER A 326 0.08 6.72 -10.21
CA SER A 326 0.19 8.01 -10.91
C SER A 326 1.31 8.92 -10.37
N SER A 327 1.86 8.59 -9.22
CA SER A 327 2.93 9.38 -8.58
C SER A 327 4.30 9.22 -9.23
N ASP A 328 4.52 8.15 -10.01
CA ASP A 328 5.75 7.95 -10.81
C ASP A 328 5.46 7.89 -12.32
N LYS A 329 5.25 9.04 -12.95
CA LYS A 329 5.12 9.13 -14.43
C LYS A 329 6.45 8.96 -15.18
N THR A 330 7.58 8.88 -14.46
CA THR A 330 8.88 8.61 -15.04
C THR A 330 9.11 7.12 -15.31
N GLY A 331 8.44 6.26 -14.60
CA GLY A 331 8.63 4.81 -14.59
C GLY A 331 9.93 4.35 -13.92
N LEU A 332 10.69 5.25 -13.32
CA LEU A 332 12.00 4.93 -12.71
C LEU A 332 11.87 4.06 -11.47
N LEU A 333 10.93 4.40 -10.57
CA LEU A 333 10.68 3.59 -9.38
C LEU A 333 10.06 2.24 -9.75
N PHE A 334 9.07 2.27 -10.65
CA PHE A 334 8.41 1.07 -11.16
C PHE A 334 9.41 0.07 -11.74
N ASN A 335 10.30 0.54 -12.63
CA ASN A 335 11.29 -0.32 -13.27
C ASN A 335 12.35 -0.82 -12.28
N ALA A 336 12.82 0.03 -11.35
CA ALA A 336 13.77 -0.37 -10.32
C ALA A 336 13.21 -1.48 -9.41
N LEU A 337 11.93 -1.41 -9.01
CA LEU A 337 11.25 -2.47 -8.26
C LEU A 337 11.15 -3.75 -9.09
N TYR A 338 10.66 -3.65 -10.32
CA TYR A 338 10.50 -4.80 -11.20
C TYR A 338 11.82 -5.53 -11.44
N GLU A 339 12.85 -4.81 -11.83
CA GLU A 339 14.20 -5.35 -12.09
C GLU A 339 14.78 -6.02 -10.85
N SER A 340 14.68 -5.38 -9.70
CA SER A 340 15.22 -5.93 -8.45
C SER A 340 14.44 -7.16 -7.96
N LEU A 341 13.13 -7.23 -8.22
CA LEU A 341 12.29 -8.35 -7.79
C LEU A 341 12.46 -9.58 -8.69
N PHE A 342 12.59 -9.39 -10.00
CA PHE A 342 12.64 -10.48 -10.97
C PHE A 342 14.05 -10.78 -11.52
N GLY A 343 15.06 -9.97 -11.19
CA GLY A 343 16.45 -10.20 -11.55
C GLY A 343 16.75 -9.98 -13.04
N CYS A 344 16.04 -9.02 -13.68
CA CYS A 344 16.18 -8.70 -15.11
C CYS A 344 17.15 -7.55 -15.33
#